data_bbdf6a5706c602bbf98b30d7b6ba71dd
#
_entry.id   bbdf6a5706c602bbf98b30d7b6ba71dd
#
_cell.length_a   1.000
_cell.length_b   1.000
_cell.length_c   1.000
_cell.angle_alpha   90.00
_cell.angle_beta   90.00
_cell.angle_gamma   90.00
#
_symmetry.space_group_name_H-M   'P 1'
#
loop_
_entity.id
_entity.type
_entity.pdbx_description
1 polymer ?
#
loop_
_entity_poly.entity_id
_entity_poly.type
_entity_poly.pdbx_seq_one_letter_code
_entity_poly.pdbx_strand_id
1 'polypeptide(L)'
;MFVFWGNGSQEAKDLVNNIQVRSTENFNWTFIFILAVVFYVYWSEIHRKNTEIVCAGLALYGVHWFYEIGNAIIGRVFGYPLWSVSNESTTFILLIGVCWELSMMFSLAGIISFKMLPQDRNKRYFAKGGKGGISCKLVGALEMALLFALFESFLAGTSNHSFIWVYKWWGVLPVFITTYIPFFLASNYVPDMKPKKRRTFLIAEWALVALLLIILIPAGII
;
A
#
# COMPACT_ATOMS: atom_id res chain seq x y z
N MET A 1 -6.74 4.62 20.00
CA MET A 1 -5.66 4.00 20.81
C MET A 1 -4.74 3.24 19.84
N PHE A 2 -3.43 3.18 20.08
CA PHE A 2 -2.55 2.36 19.23
C PHE A 2 -2.65 0.89 19.61
N VAL A 3 -2.70 0.01 18.62
CA VAL A 3 -2.70 -1.45 18.78
C VAL A 3 -1.42 -1.99 18.14
N PHE A 4 -0.56 -2.63 18.90
CA PHE A 4 0.71 -3.14 18.39
C PHE A 4 0.61 -4.51 17.74
N TRP A 5 -0.42 -5.30 18.10
CA TRP A 5 -0.64 -6.66 17.64
C TRP A 5 -2.12 -6.94 17.45
N GLY A 6 -2.45 -7.81 16.54
CA GLY A 6 -3.80 -8.37 16.43
C GLY A 6 -4.17 -9.12 17.70
N ASN A 7 -5.45 -9.08 18.07
CA ASN A 7 -5.90 -9.68 19.33
C ASN A 7 -6.27 -11.18 19.22
N GLY A 8 -6.49 -11.66 17.99
CA GLY A 8 -6.95 -13.04 17.72
C GLY A 8 -8.33 -13.34 18.31
N SER A 9 -9.13 -12.28 18.57
CA SER A 9 -10.46 -12.43 19.19
C SER A 9 -11.48 -13.02 18.23
N GLN A 10 -12.53 -13.59 18.79
CA GLN A 10 -13.68 -14.03 18.01
C GLN A 10 -14.38 -12.83 17.36
N GLU A 11 -14.45 -11.71 18.07
CA GLU A 11 -15.00 -10.43 17.55
C GLU A 11 -14.31 -9.99 16.24
N ALA A 12 -12.96 -9.98 16.20
CA ALA A 12 -12.22 -9.65 14.99
C ALA A 12 -12.53 -10.60 13.82
N LYS A 13 -12.70 -11.87 14.10
CA LYS A 13 -13.10 -12.89 13.11
C LYS A 13 -14.51 -12.67 12.62
N ASP A 14 -15.43 -12.37 13.51
CA ASP A 14 -16.84 -12.10 13.18
C ASP A 14 -16.97 -10.82 12.34
N LEU A 15 -16.19 -9.77 12.66
CA LEU A 15 -16.12 -8.56 11.83
C LEU A 15 -15.66 -8.90 10.40
N VAL A 16 -14.60 -9.70 10.25
CA VAL A 16 -14.09 -10.10 8.92
C VAL A 16 -15.11 -10.95 8.15
N ASN A 17 -15.81 -11.88 8.82
CA ASN A 17 -16.82 -12.71 8.17
C ASN A 17 -18.03 -11.91 7.65
N ASN A 18 -18.30 -10.75 8.23
CA ASN A 18 -19.40 -9.87 7.84
C ASN A 18 -19.00 -8.84 6.75
N ILE A 19 -17.75 -8.85 6.28
CA ILE A 19 -17.31 -7.91 5.25
C ILE A 19 -17.92 -8.26 3.90
N GLN A 20 -18.57 -7.27 3.30
CA GLN A 20 -19.16 -7.36 1.97
C GLN A 20 -18.21 -6.74 0.94
N VAL A 21 -17.46 -7.59 0.25
CA VAL A 21 -16.55 -7.17 -0.82
C VAL A 21 -17.34 -6.85 -2.09
N ARG A 22 -17.04 -5.74 -2.73
CA ARG A 22 -17.67 -5.25 -3.96
C ARG A 22 -19.20 -5.03 -3.84
N SER A 23 -19.66 -4.71 -2.64
CA SER A 23 -21.04 -4.31 -2.37
C SER A 23 -21.23 -2.81 -2.57
N THR A 24 -22.38 -2.42 -3.11
CA THR A 24 -22.77 -1.01 -3.27
C THR A 24 -23.69 -0.52 -2.17
N GLU A 25 -24.05 -1.35 -1.19
CA GLU A 25 -24.98 -0.99 -0.12
C GLU A 25 -24.54 0.23 0.69
N ASN A 26 -23.24 0.32 0.97
CA ASN A 26 -22.64 1.43 1.72
C ASN A 26 -21.94 2.45 0.81
N PHE A 27 -22.19 2.39 -0.50
CA PHE A 27 -21.53 3.27 -1.45
C PHE A 27 -21.95 4.72 -1.24
N ASN A 28 -20.96 5.60 -1.12
CA ASN A 28 -21.16 7.05 -1.12
C ASN A 28 -20.13 7.74 -2.03
N TRP A 29 -20.36 9.00 -2.36
CA TRP A 29 -19.56 9.73 -3.33
C TRP A 29 -18.33 10.44 -2.74
N THR A 30 -18.03 10.26 -1.45
CA THR A 30 -16.90 10.96 -0.80
C THR A 30 -15.55 10.62 -1.40
N PHE A 31 -15.37 9.41 -1.94
CA PHE A 31 -14.14 9.00 -2.60
C PHE A 31 -13.78 9.88 -3.82
N ILE A 32 -14.74 10.56 -4.43
CA ILE A 32 -14.51 11.44 -5.60
C ILE A 32 -13.52 12.56 -5.26
N PHE A 33 -13.53 13.07 -4.03
CA PHE A 33 -12.58 14.11 -3.64
C PHE A 33 -11.15 13.59 -3.66
N ILE A 34 -10.92 12.37 -3.13
CA ILE A 34 -9.59 11.74 -3.15
C ILE A 34 -9.20 11.43 -4.59
N LEU A 35 -10.13 10.91 -5.41
CA LEU A 35 -9.91 10.66 -6.82
C LEU A 35 -9.50 11.93 -7.58
N ALA A 36 -10.18 13.05 -7.32
CA ALA A 36 -9.82 14.33 -7.93
C ALA A 36 -8.41 14.78 -7.54
N VAL A 37 -8.01 14.59 -6.28
CA VAL A 37 -6.63 14.87 -5.82
C VAL A 37 -5.62 13.97 -6.53
N VAL A 38 -5.90 12.67 -6.67
CA VAL A 38 -5.03 11.74 -7.40
C VAL A 38 -4.86 12.20 -8.84
N PHE A 39 -5.96 12.47 -9.54
CA PHE A 39 -5.90 12.98 -10.92
C PHE A 39 -5.11 14.27 -11.03
N TYR A 40 -5.35 15.24 -10.14
CA TYR A 40 -4.62 16.50 -10.14
C TYR A 40 -3.11 16.30 -9.96
N VAL A 41 -2.71 15.47 -9.00
CA VAL A 41 -1.29 15.21 -8.71
C VAL A 41 -0.62 14.54 -9.90
N TYR A 42 -1.19 13.43 -10.41
CA TYR A 42 -0.61 12.72 -11.56
C TYR A 42 -0.58 13.59 -12.81
N TRP A 43 -1.69 14.30 -13.12
CA TRP A 43 -1.76 15.21 -14.23
C TRP A 43 -0.70 16.30 -14.15
N SER A 44 -0.55 16.92 -12.97
CA SER A 44 0.44 17.97 -12.74
C SER A 44 1.87 17.45 -12.98
N GLU A 45 2.21 16.26 -12.47
CA GLU A 45 3.55 15.69 -12.65
C GLU A 45 3.80 15.25 -14.10
N ILE A 46 2.81 14.73 -14.78
CA ILE A 46 2.88 14.39 -16.22
C ILE A 46 3.09 15.67 -17.06
N HIS A 47 2.32 16.73 -16.78
CA HIS A 47 2.43 18.00 -17.49
C HIS A 47 3.80 18.66 -17.31
N ARG A 48 4.37 18.53 -16.11
CA ARG A 48 5.74 18.98 -15.80
C ARG A 48 6.83 18.05 -16.34
N LYS A 49 6.48 16.96 -17.00
CA LYS A 49 7.38 15.91 -17.52
C LYS A 49 8.22 15.22 -16.42
N ASN A 50 7.73 15.20 -15.21
CA ASN A 50 8.37 14.54 -14.05
C ASN A 50 8.12 13.03 -14.07
N THR A 51 8.57 12.34 -15.10
CA THR A 51 8.30 10.91 -15.31
C THR A 51 8.79 10.02 -14.17
N GLU A 52 9.87 10.40 -13.49
CA GLU A 52 10.40 9.65 -12.34
C GLU A 52 9.43 9.67 -11.17
N ILE A 53 8.82 10.82 -10.89
CA ILE A 53 7.83 10.99 -9.82
C ILE A 53 6.58 10.13 -10.11
N VAL A 54 6.10 10.17 -11.36
CA VAL A 54 4.98 9.31 -11.80
C VAL A 54 5.34 7.83 -11.65
N CYS A 55 6.55 7.42 -12.05
CA CYS A 55 7.01 6.04 -11.90
C CYS A 55 7.12 5.61 -10.43
N ALA A 56 7.48 6.51 -9.51
CA ALA A 56 7.51 6.22 -8.07
C ALA A 56 6.12 5.86 -7.53
N GLY A 57 5.12 6.65 -7.89
CA GLY A 57 3.73 6.37 -7.52
C GLY A 57 3.24 5.05 -8.08
N LEU A 58 3.46 4.80 -9.38
CA LEU A 58 3.03 3.57 -10.04
C LEU A 58 3.72 2.32 -9.50
N ALA A 59 5.03 2.39 -9.18
CA ALA A 59 5.78 1.26 -8.65
C ALA A 59 5.29 0.86 -7.24
N LEU A 60 5.09 1.82 -6.34
CA LEU A 60 4.52 1.50 -5.03
C LEU A 60 3.11 0.94 -5.17
N TYR A 61 2.30 1.57 -6.00
CA TYR A 61 0.90 1.20 -6.18
C TYR A 61 0.74 -0.20 -6.79
N GLY A 62 1.63 -0.59 -7.72
CA GLY A 62 1.65 -1.95 -8.26
C GLY A 62 2.03 -2.99 -7.20
N VAL A 63 3.09 -2.74 -6.41
CA VAL A 63 3.47 -3.60 -5.28
C VAL A 63 2.33 -3.72 -4.26
N HIS A 64 1.66 -2.62 -3.92
CA HIS A 64 0.49 -2.65 -3.03
C HIS A 64 -0.59 -3.62 -3.54
N TRP A 65 -0.94 -3.60 -4.84
CA TRP A 65 -1.91 -4.52 -5.40
C TRP A 65 -1.48 -5.99 -5.31
N PHE A 66 -0.18 -6.31 -5.47
CA PHE A 66 0.31 -7.67 -5.23
C PHE A 66 0.06 -8.14 -3.81
N TYR A 67 0.27 -7.26 -2.84
CA TYR A 67 0.03 -7.58 -1.43
C TYR A 67 -1.46 -7.77 -1.14
N GLU A 68 -2.33 -6.95 -1.71
CA GLU A 68 -3.77 -7.10 -1.54
C GLU A 68 -4.31 -8.39 -2.16
N ILE A 69 -3.83 -8.75 -3.35
CA ILE A 69 -4.15 -10.04 -3.98
C ILE A 69 -3.62 -11.19 -3.11
N GLY A 70 -2.37 -11.10 -2.65
CA GLY A 70 -1.77 -12.10 -1.75
C GLY A 70 -2.54 -12.26 -0.44
N ASN A 71 -2.93 -11.16 0.17
CA ASN A 71 -3.74 -11.14 1.39
C ASN A 71 -5.13 -11.79 1.19
N ALA A 72 -5.78 -11.51 0.06
CA ALA A 72 -7.06 -12.13 -0.27
C ALA A 72 -6.92 -13.65 -0.50
N ILE A 73 -5.84 -14.10 -1.18
CA ILE A 73 -5.53 -15.54 -1.33
C ILE A 73 -5.27 -16.18 0.03
N ILE A 74 -4.49 -15.54 0.91
CA ILE A 74 -4.25 -16.01 2.29
C ILE A 74 -5.57 -16.18 3.02
N GLY A 75 -6.47 -15.20 2.93
CA GLY A 75 -7.81 -15.27 3.50
C GLY A 75 -8.58 -16.48 3.02
N ARG A 76 -8.51 -16.78 1.73
CA ARG A 76 -9.18 -17.94 1.12
C ARG A 76 -8.59 -19.28 1.56
N VAL A 77 -7.26 -19.37 1.67
CA VAL A 77 -6.56 -20.62 2.00
C VAL A 77 -6.60 -20.93 3.49
N PHE A 78 -6.40 -19.91 4.34
CA PHE A 78 -6.28 -20.08 5.79
C PHE A 78 -7.53 -19.67 6.58
N GLY A 79 -8.60 -19.26 5.88
CA GLY A 79 -9.88 -18.88 6.47
C GLY A 79 -9.97 -17.39 6.85
N TYR A 80 -8.85 -16.72 7.12
CA TYR A 80 -8.82 -15.28 7.42
C TYR A 80 -7.62 -14.60 6.77
N PRO A 81 -7.79 -13.35 6.25
CA PRO A 81 -6.70 -12.54 5.75
C PRO A 81 -5.80 -12.06 6.89
N LEU A 82 -4.61 -11.57 6.58
CA LEU A 82 -3.70 -10.96 7.55
C LEU A 82 -4.27 -9.63 8.08
N TRP A 83 -4.85 -8.85 7.15
CA TRP A 83 -5.56 -7.60 7.44
C TRP A 83 -6.84 -7.50 6.62
N SER A 84 -7.79 -6.75 7.11
CA SER A 84 -8.97 -6.36 6.36
C SER A 84 -9.40 -4.94 6.69
N VAL A 85 -10.26 -4.37 5.85
CA VAL A 85 -10.91 -3.07 6.07
C VAL A 85 -12.36 -3.30 6.47
N SER A 86 -12.93 -2.38 7.25
CA SER A 86 -14.31 -2.49 7.73
C SER A 86 -15.30 -1.82 6.79
N ASN A 87 -16.47 -2.41 6.60
CA ASN A 87 -17.59 -1.79 5.88
C ASN A 87 -18.10 -0.49 6.53
N GLU A 88 -17.87 -0.32 7.84
CA GLU A 88 -18.33 0.86 8.57
C GLU A 88 -17.47 2.10 8.31
N SER A 89 -16.26 1.92 7.81
CA SER A 89 -15.26 2.99 7.66
C SER A 89 -14.90 3.31 6.23
N THR A 90 -15.53 2.67 5.24
CA THR A 90 -15.21 2.85 3.82
C THR A 90 -16.46 2.85 2.94
N THR A 91 -16.31 3.42 1.76
CA THR A 91 -17.39 3.52 0.76
C THR A 91 -17.55 2.27 -0.08
N PHE A 92 -16.45 1.60 -0.44
CA PHE A 92 -16.48 0.44 -1.33
C PHE A 92 -15.22 -0.40 -1.16
N ILE A 93 -15.39 -1.65 -0.76
CA ILE A 93 -14.28 -2.60 -0.58
C ILE A 93 -14.01 -3.31 -1.91
N LEU A 94 -12.80 -3.15 -2.43
CA LEU A 94 -12.34 -3.76 -3.69
C LEU A 94 -11.93 -5.22 -3.51
N LEU A 95 -11.06 -5.47 -2.55
CA LEU A 95 -10.66 -6.77 -2.02
C LEU A 95 -10.72 -6.69 -0.50
N ILE A 96 -10.66 -7.83 0.17
CA ILE A 96 -10.84 -7.92 1.63
C ILE A 96 -9.98 -6.95 2.45
N GLY A 97 -8.79 -6.61 1.99
CA GLY A 97 -7.84 -5.72 2.65
C GLY A 97 -7.81 -4.29 2.11
N VAL A 98 -8.54 -3.97 1.04
CA VAL A 98 -8.43 -2.68 0.37
C VAL A 98 -9.78 -2.12 -0.09
N CYS A 99 -9.98 -0.83 0.19
CA CYS A 99 -11.10 -0.02 -0.30
C CYS A 99 -10.63 1.05 -1.29
N TRP A 100 -11.58 1.75 -1.93
CA TRP A 100 -11.29 2.83 -2.88
C TRP A 100 -10.37 3.88 -2.28
N GLU A 101 -10.68 4.38 -1.09
CA GLU A 101 -9.96 5.45 -0.41
C GLU A 101 -8.52 5.05 -0.13
N LEU A 102 -8.34 3.86 0.40
CA LEU A 102 -7.02 3.32 0.73
C LEU A 102 -6.18 3.10 -0.52
N SER A 103 -6.77 2.50 -1.55
CA SER A 103 -6.12 2.27 -2.84
C SER A 103 -5.60 3.59 -3.44
N MET A 104 -6.44 4.65 -3.44
CA MET A 104 -6.05 5.96 -3.93
C MET A 104 -4.93 6.60 -3.08
N MET A 105 -4.96 6.42 -1.77
CA MET A 105 -3.90 6.87 -0.86
C MET A 105 -2.55 6.26 -1.23
N PHE A 106 -2.50 4.95 -1.47
CA PHE A 106 -1.27 4.27 -1.86
C PHE A 106 -0.74 4.73 -3.22
N SER A 107 -1.61 5.10 -4.15
CA SER A 107 -1.18 5.68 -5.42
C SER A 107 -0.41 6.98 -5.23
N LEU A 108 -0.73 7.78 -4.20
CA LEU A 108 -0.02 9.02 -3.87
C LEU A 108 1.19 8.80 -2.96
N ALA A 109 1.15 7.80 -2.09
CA ALA A 109 2.20 7.55 -1.10
C ALA A 109 3.59 7.39 -1.74
N GLY A 110 3.68 6.69 -2.88
CA GLY A 110 4.92 6.56 -3.64
C GLY A 110 5.44 7.87 -4.19
N ILE A 111 4.55 8.74 -4.68
CA ILE A 111 4.91 10.09 -5.15
C ILE A 111 5.46 10.92 -3.99
N ILE A 112 4.78 10.90 -2.85
CA ILE A 112 5.16 11.67 -1.66
C ILE A 112 6.53 11.20 -1.16
N SER A 113 6.71 9.89 -0.96
CA SER A 113 7.97 9.31 -0.50
C SER A 113 9.15 9.72 -1.39
N PHE A 114 8.99 9.61 -2.70
CA PHE A 114 10.05 9.95 -3.64
C PHE A 114 10.37 11.46 -3.66
N LYS A 115 9.36 12.32 -3.50
CA LYS A 115 9.55 13.79 -3.42
C LYS A 115 10.18 14.22 -2.11
N MET A 116 10.06 13.46 -1.05
CA MET A 116 10.72 13.73 0.24
C MET A 116 12.22 13.37 0.25
N LEU A 117 12.70 12.62 -0.73
CA LEU A 117 14.11 12.31 -0.84
C LEU A 117 14.95 13.59 -1.06
N PRO A 118 16.21 13.63 -0.56
CA PRO A 118 17.13 14.71 -0.87
C PRO A 118 17.32 14.91 -2.36
N GLN A 119 17.64 16.16 -2.79
CA GLN A 119 17.94 16.46 -4.20
C GLN A 119 19.09 15.60 -4.74
N ASP A 120 20.14 15.41 -3.94
CA ASP A 120 21.18 14.42 -4.24
C ASP A 120 20.71 13.03 -3.78
N ARG A 121 20.13 12.27 -4.69
CA ARG A 121 19.62 10.90 -4.46
C ARG A 121 20.73 9.86 -4.29
N ASN A 122 21.97 10.20 -4.52
CA ASN A 122 23.13 9.35 -4.23
C ASN A 122 23.72 9.61 -2.85
N LYS A 123 23.16 10.58 -2.11
CA LYS A 123 23.55 10.89 -0.74
C LYS A 123 23.53 9.63 0.12
N ARG A 124 24.59 9.48 0.92
CA ARG A 124 24.72 8.41 1.90
C ARG A 124 24.91 9.02 3.28
N TYR A 125 24.16 8.52 4.23
CA TYR A 125 24.28 8.92 5.65
C TYR A 125 25.36 8.05 6.33
N PHE A 126 26.07 8.63 7.29
CA PHE A 126 27.12 7.95 8.06
C PHE A 126 28.32 7.43 7.21
N ALA A 127 28.52 7.96 6.02
CA ALA A 127 29.67 7.62 5.20
C ALA A 127 30.96 8.26 5.78
N LYS A 128 32.00 7.46 6.00
CA LYS A 128 33.34 7.95 6.41
C LYS A 128 34.27 7.97 5.20
N GLY A 129 34.84 9.14 4.88
CA GLY A 129 35.76 9.29 3.75
C GLY A 129 35.13 8.92 2.40
N GLY A 130 33.82 9.14 2.22
CA GLY A 130 33.09 8.83 0.98
C GLY A 130 32.80 7.34 0.75
N LYS A 131 33.17 6.45 1.69
CA LYS A 131 32.95 5.00 1.59
C LYS A 131 31.93 4.52 2.62
N GLY A 132 31.17 3.49 2.26
CA GLY A 132 30.15 2.87 3.13
C GLY A 132 28.91 3.75 3.31
N GLY A 133 28.30 3.68 4.50
CA GLY A 133 27.11 4.45 4.84
C GLY A 133 25.81 3.86 4.25
N ILE A 134 24.67 4.46 4.63
CA ILE A 134 23.32 4.01 4.27
C ILE A 134 22.76 4.97 3.20
N SER A 135 22.21 4.43 2.13
CA SER A 135 21.56 5.25 1.07
C SER A 135 20.40 6.06 1.62
N CYS A 136 20.29 7.33 1.21
CA CYS A 136 19.13 8.17 1.56
C CYS A 136 17.80 7.55 1.12
N LYS A 137 17.79 6.78 0.03
CA LYS A 137 16.60 6.06 -0.45
C LYS A 137 16.15 4.98 0.53
N LEU A 138 17.10 4.24 1.11
CA LEU A 138 16.79 3.24 2.13
C LEU A 138 16.30 3.91 3.42
N VAL A 139 16.98 4.97 3.86
CA VAL A 139 16.54 5.73 5.05
C VAL A 139 15.14 6.27 4.85
N GLY A 140 14.86 6.95 3.71
CA GLY A 140 13.53 7.45 3.41
C GLY A 140 12.47 6.35 3.31
N ALA A 141 12.83 5.17 2.76
CA ALA A 141 11.92 4.02 2.73
C ALA A 141 11.59 3.52 4.14
N LEU A 142 12.57 3.43 5.04
CA LEU A 142 12.38 3.02 6.43
C LEU A 142 11.54 4.03 7.23
N GLU A 143 11.79 5.33 7.04
CA GLU A 143 11.02 6.41 7.68
C GLU A 143 9.55 6.36 7.27
N MET A 144 9.28 6.28 5.96
CA MET A 144 7.91 6.20 5.45
C MET A 144 7.23 4.88 5.84
N ALA A 145 7.96 3.77 5.81
CA ALA A 145 7.43 2.47 6.22
C ALA A 145 7.02 2.48 7.70
N LEU A 146 7.84 3.07 8.58
CA LEU A 146 7.51 3.22 9.99
C LEU A 146 6.29 4.10 10.21
N LEU A 147 6.23 5.25 9.51
CA LEU A 147 5.08 6.15 9.58
C LEU A 147 3.78 5.43 9.21
N PHE A 148 3.79 4.68 8.10
CA PHE A 148 2.60 3.97 7.63
C PHE A 148 2.22 2.80 8.54
N ALA A 149 3.19 2.06 9.08
CA ALA A 149 2.92 0.99 10.05
C ALA A 149 2.30 1.51 11.34
N LEU A 150 2.76 2.67 11.84
CA LEU A 150 2.17 3.33 13.00
C LEU A 150 0.78 3.88 12.69
N PHE A 151 0.57 4.42 11.49
CA PHE A 151 -0.75 4.92 11.07
C PHE A 151 -1.76 3.78 10.96
N GLU A 152 -1.37 2.64 10.38
CA GLU A 152 -2.22 1.45 10.34
C GLU A 152 -2.56 0.92 11.74
N SER A 153 -1.57 0.91 12.65
CA SER A 153 -1.78 0.59 14.07
C SER A 153 -2.83 1.51 14.73
N PHE A 154 -2.78 2.79 14.40
CA PHE A 154 -3.80 3.74 14.88
C PHE A 154 -5.18 3.41 14.33
N LEU A 155 -5.29 3.14 13.02
CA LEU A 155 -6.55 2.77 12.38
C LEU A 155 -7.12 1.45 12.93
N ALA A 156 -6.26 0.46 13.22
CA ALA A 156 -6.66 -0.79 13.86
C ALA A 156 -7.16 -0.61 15.30
N GLY A 157 -6.74 0.46 15.96
CA GLY A 157 -7.17 0.82 17.33
C GLY A 157 -8.36 1.78 17.40
N THR A 158 -8.97 2.16 16.27
CA THR A 158 -10.18 3.00 16.25
C THR A 158 -11.42 2.23 16.67
N SER A 159 -12.42 2.93 17.20
CA SER A 159 -13.67 2.32 17.69
C SER A 159 -14.50 1.66 16.59
N ASN A 160 -14.39 2.17 15.37
CA ASN A 160 -15.09 1.63 14.19
C ASN A 160 -14.24 0.61 13.41
N HIS A 161 -13.13 0.15 14.00
CA HIS A 161 -12.28 -0.92 13.43
C HIS A 161 -11.95 -0.70 11.96
N SER A 162 -11.48 0.51 11.58
CA SER A 162 -11.15 0.86 10.19
C SER A 162 -10.19 -0.12 9.53
N PHE A 163 -9.27 -0.68 10.34
CA PHE A 163 -8.44 -1.82 10.02
C PHE A 163 -8.66 -2.96 11.03
N ILE A 164 -8.59 -4.20 10.57
CA ILE A 164 -8.76 -5.39 11.41
C ILE A 164 -7.54 -6.30 11.23
N TRP A 165 -6.82 -6.55 12.32
CA TRP A 165 -5.73 -7.53 12.40
C TRP A 165 -6.20 -8.77 13.14
N VAL A 166 -6.43 -9.86 12.42
CA VAL A 166 -7.02 -11.07 13.01
C VAL A 166 -6.01 -11.90 13.79
N TYR A 167 -4.79 -12.06 13.26
CA TYR A 167 -3.80 -12.94 13.87
C TYR A 167 -3.01 -12.25 14.98
N LYS A 168 -2.80 -12.93 16.12
CA LYS A 168 -2.03 -12.41 17.26
C LYS A 168 -0.58 -12.05 16.94
N TRP A 169 0.01 -12.70 15.95
CA TRP A 169 1.39 -12.45 15.50
C TRP A 169 1.50 -11.36 14.44
N TRP A 170 0.37 -10.95 13.84
CA TRP A 170 0.32 -9.85 12.89
C TRP A 170 0.18 -8.52 13.62
N GLY A 171 0.97 -7.52 13.23
CA GLY A 171 0.95 -6.22 13.92
C GLY A 171 2.01 -5.28 13.35
N VAL A 172 2.35 -4.24 14.11
CA VAL A 172 3.23 -3.15 13.66
C VAL A 172 4.55 -3.67 13.06
N LEU A 173 5.23 -4.57 13.76
CA LEU A 173 6.55 -5.04 13.31
C LEU A 173 6.48 -5.90 12.04
N PRO A 174 5.63 -6.94 11.94
CA PRO A 174 5.42 -7.63 10.67
C PRO A 174 4.99 -6.71 9.53
N VAL A 175 4.01 -5.83 9.75
CA VAL A 175 3.52 -4.87 8.75
C VAL A 175 4.65 -3.95 8.28
N PHE A 176 5.43 -3.39 9.22
CA PHE A 176 6.58 -2.55 8.91
C PHE A 176 7.58 -3.28 7.99
N ILE A 177 8.02 -4.49 8.42
CA ILE A 177 9.10 -5.21 7.72
C ILE A 177 8.61 -5.82 6.41
N THR A 178 7.48 -6.52 6.42
CA THR A 178 7.05 -7.34 5.29
C THR A 178 6.19 -6.62 4.30
N THR A 179 5.53 -5.51 4.69
CA THR A 179 4.60 -4.77 3.83
C THR A 179 5.18 -3.42 3.43
N TYR A 180 5.40 -2.52 4.38
CA TYR A 180 5.72 -1.14 4.04
C TYR A 180 7.16 -0.92 3.58
N ILE A 181 8.15 -1.65 4.11
CA ILE A 181 9.52 -1.55 3.57
C ILE A 181 9.56 -1.89 2.08
N PRO A 182 9.03 -3.02 1.59
CA PRO A 182 8.95 -3.31 0.15
C PRO A 182 8.23 -2.23 -0.66
N PHE A 183 7.13 -1.68 -0.16
CA PHE A 183 6.39 -0.61 -0.83
C PHE A 183 7.27 0.61 -1.09
N PHE A 184 7.90 1.13 -0.06
CA PHE A 184 8.72 2.34 -0.17
C PHE A 184 10.09 2.10 -0.81
N LEU A 185 10.61 0.88 -0.77
CA LEU A 185 11.77 0.52 -1.61
C LEU A 185 11.41 0.58 -3.10
N ALA A 186 10.26 0.08 -3.50
CA ALA A 186 9.83 0.18 -4.89
C ALA A 186 9.73 1.65 -5.34
N SER A 187 9.03 2.51 -4.58
CA SER A 187 8.91 3.93 -4.93
C SER A 187 10.24 4.67 -4.99
N ASN A 188 11.21 4.32 -4.13
CA ASN A 188 12.45 5.07 -4.00
C ASN A 188 13.59 4.57 -4.92
N TYR A 189 13.50 3.34 -5.44
CA TYR A 189 14.55 2.76 -6.28
C TYR A 189 14.14 2.54 -7.73
N VAL A 190 12.88 2.20 -8.01
CA VAL A 190 12.42 1.96 -9.40
C VAL A 190 12.59 3.20 -10.29
N PRO A 191 12.30 4.43 -9.83
CA PRO A 191 12.48 5.63 -10.67
C PRO A 191 13.91 5.84 -11.18
N ASP A 192 14.90 5.43 -10.41
CA ASP A 192 16.32 5.59 -10.76
C ASP A 192 16.88 4.47 -11.66
N MET A 193 16.05 3.50 -12.00
CA MET A 193 16.45 2.48 -12.99
C MET A 193 16.66 3.12 -14.37
N LYS A 194 17.53 2.52 -15.18
CA LYS A 194 17.66 2.89 -16.61
C LYS A 194 16.28 2.93 -17.27
N PRO A 195 15.95 3.93 -18.12
CA PRO A 195 14.60 4.13 -18.64
C PRO A 195 13.94 2.88 -19.23
N LYS A 196 14.70 2.08 -19.99
CA LYS A 196 14.21 0.82 -20.57
C LYS A 196 13.83 -0.19 -19.49
N LYS A 197 14.69 -0.39 -18.46
CA LYS A 197 14.43 -1.34 -17.37
C LYS A 197 13.22 -0.88 -16.53
N ARG A 198 13.15 0.41 -16.22
CA ARG A 198 12.04 1.02 -15.48
C ARG A 198 10.70 0.79 -16.18
N ARG A 199 10.65 1.10 -17.49
CA ARG A 199 9.44 0.88 -18.30
C ARG A 199 9.05 -0.61 -18.34
N THR A 200 10.00 -1.51 -18.58
CA THR A 200 9.74 -2.95 -18.60
C THR A 200 9.24 -3.45 -17.27
N PHE A 201 9.83 -2.99 -16.16
CA PHE A 201 9.38 -3.34 -14.80
C PHE A 201 7.94 -2.93 -14.58
N LEU A 202 7.59 -1.65 -14.80
CA LEU A 202 6.24 -1.15 -14.57
C LEU A 202 5.21 -1.83 -15.49
N ILE A 203 5.52 -2.07 -16.76
CA ILE A 203 4.62 -2.79 -17.66
C ILE A 203 4.40 -4.22 -17.18
N ALA A 204 5.44 -4.93 -16.80
CA ALA A 204 5.35 -6.30 -16.32
C ALA A 204 4.57 -6.39 -15.01
N GLU A 205 4.84 -5.48 -14.06
CA GLU A 205 4.15 -5.37 -12.78
C GLU A 205 2.64 -5.19 -12.98
N TRP A 206 2.23 -4.17 -13.74
CA TRP A 206 0.82 -3.88 -13.96
C TRP A 206 0.11 -4.90 -14.84
N ALA A 207 0.80 -5.48 -15.85
CA ALA A 207 0.26 -6.57 -16.63
C ALA A 207 -0.04 -7.81 -15.77
N LEU A 208 0.86 -8.13 -14.83
CA LEU A 208 0.67 -9.26 -13.91
C LEU A 208 -0.45 -8.97 -12.89
N VAL A 209 -0.53 -7.77 -12.32
CA VAL A 209 -1.64 -7.36 -11.46
C VAL A 209 -2.98 -7.51 -12.20
N ALA A 210 -3.07 -6.95 -13.40
CA ALA A 210 -4.29 -7.02 -14.20
C ALA A 210 -4.67 -8.47 -14.52
N LEU A 211 -3.70 -9.30 -14.92
CA LEU A 211 -3.92 -10.72 -15.21
C LEU A 211 -4.46 -11.47 -13.98
N LEU A 212 -3.85 -11.27 -12.82
CA LEU A 212 -4.27 -11.90 -11.57
C LEU A 212 -5.71 -11.49 -11.21
N LEU A 213 -6.05 -10.21 -11.28
CA LEU A 213 -7.40 -9.73 -10.97
C LEU A 213 -8.44 -10.30 -11.96
N ILE A 214 -8.12 -10.32 -13.27
CA ILE A 214 -9.02 -10.84 -14.32
C ILE A 214 -9.27 -12.34 -14.15
N ILE A 215 -8.31 -13.10 -13.63
CA ILE A 215 -8.47 -14.53 -13.42
C ILE A 215 -9.11 -14.83 -12.05
N LEU A 216 -8.59 -14.23 -10.98
CA LEU A 216 -8.94 -14.65 -9.62
C LEU A 216 -10.30 -14.15 -9.15
N ILE A 217 -10.73 -12.96 -9.60
CA ILE A 217 -12.04 -12.41 -9.25
C ILE A 217 -13.18 -13.25 -9.87
N PRO A 218 -13.22 -13.50 -11.17
CA PRO A 218 -14.29 -14.32 -11.77
C PRO A 218 -14.25 -15.77 -11.31
N ALA A 219 -13.06 -16.29 -10.94
CA ALA A 219 -12.93 -17.64 -10.37
C ALA A 219 -13.44 -17.73 -8.92
N GLY A 220 -13.83 -16.62 -8.28
CA GLY A 220 -14.30 -16.59 -6.90
C GLY A 220 -13.20 -16.94 -5.87
N ILE A 221 -11.94 -16.74 -6.25
CA ILE A 221 -10.79 -17.00 -5.35
C ILE A 221 -10.53 -15.81 -4.45
N ILE A 222 -10.73 -14.59 -4.98
CA ILE A 222 -10.56 -13.33 -4.24
C ILE A 222 -11.70 -12.36 -4.48
#